data_0ace2ac70370427570130535d81201ce
#
_entry.id   0ace2ac70370427570130535d81201ce
#
_cell.length_a   1.000
_cell.length_b   1.000
_cell.length_c   1.000
_cell.angle_alpha   90.00
_cell.angle_beta   90.00
_cell.angle_gamma   90.00
#
_symmetry.space_group_name_H-M   'P 1'
#
loop_
_entity.id
_entity.type
_entity.pdbx_description
1 polymer ?
#
loop_
_entity_poly.entity_id
_entity_poly.type
_entity_poly.pdbx_seq_one_letter_code
_entity_poly.pdbx_strand_id
1 'polypeptide(L)'
;MESVSEYILIGASGHAKVVLDILEKSGEKVQCLLELNPSIKQLFNHPVFEEGDFFIKPDHLVIVAVGDNKRRQLIASKHNVSFGLAIHPEATIASYVKIGTGSMVMAKAVINPDVTIGEHCVINTGSVVEHDCELGDYCHVSPGAVVCGGVSVGEGTQIGAGAVILPGIKIGSWATIGAGAVVTKNVPSDSVLIGNPGKIIR
;
A
#
# COMPACT_ATOMS: atom_id res chain seq x y z
N MET A 1 -25.79 -17.19 -9.82
CA MET A 1 -24.75 -17.17 -8.77
C MET A 1 -23.64 -16.29 -9.30
N GLU A 2 -23.44 -15.11 -8.73
CA GLU A 2 -22.26 -14.33 -9.05
C GLU A 2 -21.04 -15.15 -8.62
N SER A 3 -20.07 -15.33 -9.50
CA SER A 3 -18.82 -15.99 -9.15
C SER A 3 -18.10 -15.09 -8.16
N VAL A 4 -17.96 -15.55 -6.92
CA VAL A 4 -17.14 -14.86 -5.92
C VAL A 4 -15.70 -14.94 -6.42
N SER A 5 -15.13 -13.81 -6.82
CA SER A 5 -13.72 -13.74 -7.22
C SER A 5 -12.83 -14.19 -6.05
N GLU A 6 -11.84 -15.03 -6.33
CA GLU A 6 -10.88 -15.49 -5.33
C GLU A 6 -9.59 -14.67 -5.44
N TYR A 7 -9.05 -14.31 -4.28
CA TYR A 7 -7.80 -13.57 -4.21
C TYR A 7 -6.58 -14.49 -4.25
N ILE A 8 -5.56 -14.05 -4.96
CA ILE A 8 -4.20 -14.60 -4.94
C ILE A 8 -3.28 -13.52 -4.39
N LEU A 9 -2.47 -13.85 -3.39
CA LEU A 9 -1.44 -12.93 -2.89
C LEU A 9 -0.09 -13.28 -3.50
N ILE A 10 0.65 -12.28 -3.98
CA ILE A 10 2.06 -12.44 -4.35
C ILE A 10 2.91 -11.89 -3.22
N GLY A 11 3.69 -12.76 -2.59
CA GLY A 11 4.45 -12.54 -1.37
C GLY A 11 3.89 -13.34 -0.20
N ALA A 12 4.77 -13.99 0.58
CA ALA A 12 4.42 -14.86 1.72
C ALA A 12 5.20 -14.50 3.00
N SER A 13 5.50 -13.22 3.20
CA SER A 13 6.28 -12.72 4.35
C SER A 13 5.40 -11.98 5.38
N GLY A 14 6.03 -11.19 6.26
CA GLY A 14 5.32 -10.46 7.31
C GLY A 14 4.21 -9.53 6.83
N HIS A 15 4.40 -8.86 5.69
CA HIS A 15 3.38 -7.97 5.10
C HIS A 15 2.16 -8.76 4.60
N ALA A 16 2.38 -9.93 4.01
CA ALA A 16 1.31 -10.81 3.55
C ALA A 16 0.38 -11.27 4.69
N LYS A 17 0.89 -11.40 5.92
CA LYS A 17 0.06 -11.73 7.09
C LYS A 17 -1.01 -10.67 7.35
N VAL A 18 -0.64 -9.40 7.20
CA VAL A 18 -1.58 -8.28 7.40
C VAL A 18 -2.60 -8.22 6.26
N VAL A 19 -2.16 -8.46 5.02
CA VAL A 19 -3.07 -8.48 3.86
C VAL A 19 -4.06 -9.64 3.96
N LEU A 20 -3.61 -10.83 4.39
CA LEU A 20 -4.50 -11.96 4.69
C LEU A 20 -5.58 -11.60 5.72
N ASP A 21 -5.17 -11.01 6.85
CA ASP A 21 -6.12 -10.58 7.91
C ASP A 21 -7.16 -9.57 7.37
N ILE A 22 -6.74 -8.66 6.49
CA ILE A 22 -7.65 -7.71 5.82
C ILE A 22 -8.69 -8.46 5.00
N LEU A 23 -8.24 -9.32 4.08
CA LEU A 23 -9.14 -10.01 3.14
C LEU A 23 -10.10 -10.95 3.89
N GLU A 24 -9.61 -11.71 4.85
CA GLU A 24 -10.44 -12.58 5.69
C GLU A 24 -11.51 -11.80 6.47
N LYS A 25 -11.16 -10.65 7.06
CA LYS A 25 -12.10 -9.79 7.78
C LYS A 25 -13.10 -9.09 6.88
N SER A 26 -12.73 -8.83 5.62
CA SER A 26 -13.64 -8.31 4.61
C SER A 26 -14.58 -9.38 4.03
N GLY A 27 -14.42 -10.65 4.43
CA GLY A 27 -15.20 -11.77 3.90
C GLY A 27 -14.74 -12.27 2.53
N GLU A 28 -13.58 -11.84 2.08
CA GLU A 28 -13.00 -12.23 0.81
C GLU A 28 -12.34 -13.62 0.93
N LYS A 29 -12.37 -14.38 -0.16
CA LYS A 29 -11.72 -15.69 -0.23
C LYS A 29 -10.32 -15.56 -0.78
N VAL A 30 -9.33 -16.05 -0.03
CA VAL A 30 -7.95 -16.17 -0.49
C VAL A 30 -7.68 -17.63 -0.83
N GLN A 31 -7.36 -17.91 -2.10
CA GLN A 31 -7.08 -19.27 -2.58
C GLN A 31 -5.69 -19.74 -2.16
N CYS A 32 -4.68 -18.91 -2.38
CA CYS A 32 -3.28 -19.24 -2.07
C CYS A 32 -2.39 -17.99 -2.04
N LEU A 33 -1.15 -18.20 -1.62
CA LEU A 33 -0.06 -17.24 -1.78
C LEU A 33 0.96 -17.80 -2.77
N LEU A 34 1.60 -16.90 -3.50
CA LEU A 34 2.68 -17.19 -4.43
C LEU A 34 3.97 -16.52 -3.95
N GLU A 35 5.07 -17.23 -4.02
CA GLU A 35 6.39 -16.72 -3.66
C GLU A 35 7.42 -17.23 -4.66
N LEU A 36 8.39 -16.40 -5.04
CA LEU A 36 9.41 -16.79 -6.04
C LEU A 36 10.27 -17.97 -5.57
N ASN A 37 10.64 -17.99 -4.29
CA ASN A 37 11.40 -19.07 -3.66
C ASN A 37 10.81 -19.33 -2.26
N PRO A 38 9.74 -20.12 -2.15
CA PRO A 38 9.02 -20.28 -0.90
C PRO A 38 9.86 -21.07 0.12
N SER A 39 10.11 -20.46 1.28
CA SER A 39 10.75 -21.14 2.43
C SER A 39 9.74 -21.84 3.33
N ILE A 40 8.44 -21.62 3.10
CA ILE A 40 7.32 -22.20 3.83
C ILE A 40 6.29 -22.75 2.85
N LYS A 41 5.59 -23.82 3.24
CA LYS A 41 4.52 -24.42 2.43
C LYS A 41 3.14 -23.86 2.75
N GLN A 42 3.02 -23.13 3.85
CA GLN A 42 1.76 -22.60 4.35
C GLN A 42 2.01 -21.35 5.18
N LEU A 43 1.16 -20.32 5.00
CA LEU A 43 1.09 -19.13 5.84
C LEU A 43 -0.32 -19.05 6.46
N PHE A 44 -0.39 -19.15 7.79
CA PHE A 44 -1.65 -19.43 8.50
C PHE A 44 -2.34 -20.68 7.93
N ASN A 45 -3.57 -20.56 7.42
CA ASN A 45 -4.33 -21.65 6.82
C ASN A 45 -4.27 -21.69 5.28
N HIS A 46 -3.45 -20.85 4.66
CA HIS A 46 -3.37 -20.73 3.21
C HIS A 46 -2.11 -21.41 2.65
N PRO A 47 -2.22 -22.19 1.58
CA PRO A 47 -1.07 -22.82 0.94
C PRO A 47 -0.18 -21.76 0.27
N VAL A 48 1.12 -21.99 0.28
CA VAL A 48 2.12 -21.19 -0.43
C VAL A 48 2.73 -22.03 -1.54
N PHE A 49 2.62 -21.56 -2.77
CA PHE A 49 3.18 -22.21 -3.95
C PHE A 49 4.34 -21.39 -4.50
N GLU A 50 5.22 -22.05 -5.25
CA GLU A 50 6.18 -21.36 -6.09
C GLU A 50 5.43 -20.64 -7.23
N GLU A 51 5.83 -19.40 -7.53
CA GLU A 51 5.12 -18.53 -8.48
C GLU A 51 4.94 -19.17 -9.85
N GLY A 52 5.93 -19.97 -10.33
CA GLY A 52 5.88 -20.69 -11.59
C GLY A 52 4.96 -21.93 -11.62
N ASP A 53 4.59 -22.45 -10.46
CA ASP A 53 3.81 -23.69 -10.33
C ASP A 53 2.29 -23.44 -10.27
N PHE A 54 1.86 -22.19 -10.27
CA PHE A 54 0.45 -21.83 -10.14
C PHE A 54 -0.04 -20.98 -11.29
N PHE A 55 -1.16 -21.37 -11.89
CA PHE A 55 -1.81 -20.60 -12.96
C PHE A 55 -2.84 -19.62 -12.38
N ILE A 56 -2.56 -18.33 -12.51
CA ILE A 56 -3.50 -17.26 -12.15
C ILE A 56 -4.56 -17.17 -13.27
N LYS A 57 -5.81 -17.47 -12.93
CA LYS A 57 -6.94 -17.42 -13.88
C LYS A 57 -7.39 -15.96 -14.10
N PRO A 58 -8.10 -15.68 -15.21
CA PRO A 58 -8.59 -14.33 -15.50
C PRO A 58 -9.62 -13.76 -14.50
N ASP A 59 -10.31 -14.62 -13.76
CA ASP A 59 -11.29 -14.26 -12.73
C ASP A 59 -10.69 -14.10 -11.33
N HIS A 60 -9.41 -14.41 -11.15
CA HIS A 60 -8.72 -14.13 -9.90
C HIS A 60 -8.40 -12.63 -9.75
N LEU A 61 -8.48 -12.15 -8.52
CA LEU A 61 -7.97 -10.84 -8.13
C LEU A 61 -6.62 -10.98 -7.43
N VAL A 62 -5.64 -10.20 -7.84
CA VAL A 62 -4.27 -10.31 -7.32
C VAL A 62 -3.94 -9.12 -6.43
N ILE A 63 -3.26 -9.36 -5.31
CA ILE A 63 -2.61 -8.34 -4.48
C ILE A 63 -1.14 -8.69 -4.35
N VAL A 64 -0.26 -7.71 -4.65
CA VAL A 64 1.18 -7.84 -4.38
C VAL A 64 1.44 -7.46 -2.93
N ALA A 65 1.48 -8.47 -2.04
CA ALA A 65 1.57 -8.33 -0.59
C ALA A 65 3.02 -8.09 -0.12
N VAL A 66 3.69 -7.11 -0.73
CA VAL A 66 5.11 -6.75 -0.49
C VAL A 66 5.20 -5.29 -0.05
N GLY A 67 5.83 -5.04 1.11
CA GLY A 67 5.93 -3.70 1.71
C GLY A 67 6.92 -2.77 1.01
N ASP A 68 8.00 -3.30 0.42
CA ASP A 68 8.97 -2.50 -0.34
C ASP A 68 8.38 -1.99 -1.65
N ASN A 69 8.39 -0.68 -1.87
CA ASN A 69 7.73 -0.03 -2.99
C ASN A 69 8.33 -0.43 -4.34
N LYS A 70 9.66 -0.48 -4.46
CA LYS A 70 10.35 -0.86 -5.71
C LYS A 70 10.13 -2.33 -6.05
N ARG A 71 10.20 -3.21 -5.04
CA ARG A 71 9.92 -4.64 -5.24
C ARG A 71 8.46 -4.87 -5.62
N ARG A 72 7.52 -4.15 -4.98
CA ARG A 72 6.09 -4.21 -5.30
C ARG A 72 5.83 -3.78 -6.74
N GLN A 73 6.45 -2.68 -7.20
CA GLN A 73 6.37 -2.22 -8.60
C GLN A 73 6.94 -3.27 -9.57
N LEU A 74 8.15 -3.78 -9.28
CA LEU A 74 8.79 -4.77 -10.13
C LEU A 74 7.96 -6.06 -10.26
N ILE A 75 7.33 -6.50 -9.18
CA ILE A 75 6.46 -7.68 -9.20
C ILE A 75 5.19 -7.37 -10.02
N ALA A 76 4.48 -6.28 -9.68
CA ALA A 76 3.25 -5.92 -10.37
C ALA A 76 3.44 -5.80 -11.89
N SER A 77 4.55 -5.21 -12.34
CA SER A 77 4.84 -5.01 -13.77
C SER A 77 5.08 -6.31 -14.55
N LYS A 78 5.34 -7.43 -13.88
CA LYS A 78 5.54 -8.75 -14.53
C LYS A 78 4.24 -9.50 -14.81
N HIS A 79 3.16 -9.08 -14.17
CA HIS A 79 1.89 -9.80 -14.22
C HIS A 79 0.84 -9.02 -15.01
N ASN A 80 0.31 -9.63 -16.06
CA ASN A 80 -0.83 -9.10 -16.80
C ASN A 80 -2.11 -9.76 -16.26
N VAL A 81 -2.57 -9.30 -15.11
CA VAL A 81 -3.69 -9.87 -14.35
C VAL A 81 -4.59 -8.76 -13.81
N SER A 82 -5.77 -9.12 -13.32
CA SER A 82 -6.65 -8.19 -12.61
C SER A 82 -6.16 -7.99 -11.17
N PHE A 83 -5.84 -6.76 -10.80
CA PHE A 83 -5.50 -6.42 -9.42
C PHE A 83 -6.74 -6.01 -8.64
N GLY A 84 -6.89 -6.54 -7.43
CA GLY A 84 -7.97 -6.21 -6.50
C GLY A 84 -7.63 -5.07 -5.56
N LEU A 85 -8.47 -4.86 -4.54
CA LEU A 85 -8.24 -3.94 -3.43
C LEU A 85 -8.32 -4.74 -2.12
N ALA A 86 -7.42 -4.46 -1.18
CA ALA A 86 -7.49 -5.01 0.16
C ALA A 86 -7.81 -3.88 1.15
N ILE A 87 -9.07 -3.76 1.55
CA ILE A 87 -9.54 -2.69 2.45
C ILE A 87 -10.03 -3.30 3.75
N HIS A 88 -9.37 -2.94 4.84
CA HIS A 88 -9.78 -3.43 6.17
C HIS A 88 -11.13 -2.83 6.57
N PRO A 89 -12.08 -3.63 7.13
CA PRO A 89 -13.40 -3.13 7.52
C PRO A 89 -13.39 -1.99 8.55
N GLU A 90 -12.33 -1.89 9.33
CA GLU A 90 -12.14 -0.81 10.30
C GLU A 90 -11.37 0.41 9.73
N ALA A 91 -11.10 0.46 8.45
CA ALA A 91 -10.62 1.68 7.81
C ALA A 91 -11.78 2.66 7.63
N THR A 92 -11.52 3.95 7.85
CA THR A 92 -12.50 5.01 7.60
C THR A 92 -12.17 5.69 6.28
N ILE A 93 -13.00 5.49 5.28
CA ILE A 93 -12.83 6.06 3.95
C ILE A 93 -14.02 6.97 3.66
N ALA A 94 -13.75 8.24 3.43
CA ALA A 94 -14.79 9.23 3.15
C ALA A 94 -15.38 9.05 1.74
N SER A 95 -16.53 9.69 1.50
CA SER A 95 -17.11 9.80 0.16
C SER A 95 -16.15 10.56 -0.79
N TYR A 96 -16.24 10.26 -2.08
CA TYR A 96 -15.45 10.90 -3.15
C TYR A 96 -13.95 10.53 -3.16
N VAL A 97 -13.49 9.58 -2.34
CA VAL A 97 -12.14 9.02 -2.41
C VAL A 97 -12.01 8.11 -3.62
N LYS A 98 -10.89 8.22 -4.34
CA LYS A 98 -10.52 7.31 -5.43
C LYS A 98 -9.30 6.51 -5.01
N ILE A 99 -9.37 5.19 -5.18
CA ILE A 99 -8.26 4.27 -4.82
C ILE A 99 -7.97 3.38 -6.03
N GLY A 100 -6.73 3.44 -6.51
CA GLY A 100 -6.24 2.62 -7.61
C GLY A 100 -6.11 1.14 -7.22
N THR A 101 -6.26 0.26 -8.21
CA THR A 101 -6.18 -1.19 -8.04
C THR A 101 -4.83 -1.66 -7.48
N GLY A 102 -4.80 -2.81 -6.85
CA GLY A 102 -3.61 -3.34 -6.17
C GLY A 102 -3.31 -2.68 -4.82
N SER A 103 -4.04 -1.62 -4.44
CA SER A 103 -3.79 -0.88 -3.20
C SER A 103 -4.34 -1.59 -1.96
N MET A 104 -3.71 -1.32 -0.83
CA MET A 104 -4.02 -1.92 0.48
C MET A 104 -4.27 -0.81 1.50
N VAL A 105 -5.43 -0.84 2.14
CA VAL A 105 -5.81 0.09 3.22
C VAL A 105 -5.99 -0.71 4.51
N MET A 106 -5.14 -0.45 5.48
CA MET A 106 -5.05 -1.25 6.70
C MET A 106 -5.98 -0.74 7.80
N ALA A 107 -6.04 -1.51 8.88
CA ALA A 107 -6.90 -1.21 10.03
C ALA A 107 -6.68 0.20 10.58
N LYS A 108 -7.78 0.91 10.91
CA LYS A 108 -7.77 2.25 11.50
C LYS A 108 -7.11 3.34 10.63
N ALA A 109 -6.81 3.06 9.37
CA ALA A 109 -6.43 4.12 8.43
C ALA A 109 -7.63 5.04 8.18
N VAL A 110 -7.36 6.35 8.07
CA VAL A 110 -8.40 7.36 7.79
C VAL A 110 -8.02 8.06 6.48
N ILE A 111 -8.97 8.08 5.55
CA ILE A 111 -8.81 8.75 4.25
C ILE A 111 -9.99 9.72 4.08
N ASN A 112 -9.68 11.00 4.07
CA ASN A 112 -10.66 12.09 4.06
C ASN A 112 -11.16 12.45 2.64
N PRO A 113 -12.19 13.32 2.48
CA PRO A 113 -12.81 13.59 1.19
C PRO A 113 -11.84 14.13 0.12
N ASP A 114 -12.16 13.84 -1.14
CA ASP A 114 -11.45 14.29 -2.35
C ASP A 114 -9.98 13.84 -2.44
N VAL A 115 -9.62 12.77 -1.70
CA VAL A 115 -8.31 12.13 -1.84
C VAL A 115 -8.29 11.23 -3.06
N THR A 116 -7.20 11.32 -3.84
CA THR A 116 -6.88 10.38 -4.92
C THR A 116 -5.64 9.59 -4.57
N ILE A 117 -5.74 8.26 -4.56
CA ILE A 117 -4.66 7.30 -4.30
C ILE A 117 -4.43 6.50 -5.57
N GLY A 118 -3.20 6.46 -6.03
CA GLY A 118 -2.78 5.69 -7.19
C GLY A 118 -2.84 4.18 -6.98
N GLU A 119 -2.32 3.45 -7.94
CA GLU A 119 -2.30 1.99 -7.94
C GLU A 119 -1.23 1.42 -6.99
N HIS A 120 -1.49 0.23 -6.46
CA HIS A 120 -0.54 -0.50 -5.63
C HIS A 120 -0.01 0.28 -4.41
N CYS A 121 -0.78 1.22 -3.87
CA CYS A 121 -0.41 1.96 -2.68
C CYS A 121 -0.62 1.16 -1.39
N VAL A 122 0.11 1.52 -0.35
CA VAL A 122 -0.07 1.00 1.02
C VAL A 122 -0.43 2.17 1.94
N ILE A 123 -1.66 2.20 2.42
CA ILE A 123 -2.14 3.11 3.46
C ILE A 123 -2.19 2.31 4.75
N ASN A 124 -1.12 2.43 5.54
CA ASN A 124 -0.83 1.48 6.61
C ASN A 124 -1.62 1.77 7.90
N THR A 125 -1.52 0.89 8.86
CA THR A 125 -2.27 0.89 10.13
C THR A 125 -2.26 2.25 10.82
N GLY A 126 -3.45 2.81 11.07
CA GLY A 126 -3.64 4.05 11.80
C GLY A 126 -3.05 5.30 11.13
N SER A 127 -2.68 5.24 9.85
CA SER A 127 -2.25 6.42 9.11
C SER A 127 -3.44 7.30 8.73
N VAL A 128 -3.18 8.60 8.53
CA VAL A 128 -4.20 9.59 8.16
C VAL A 128 -3.78 10.27 6.86
N VAL A 129 -4.69 10.31 5.89
CA VAL A 129 -4.57 11.10 4.67
C VAL A 129 -5.71 12.09 4.64
N GLU A 130 -5.39 13.36 4.84
CA GLU A 130 -6.34 14.45 4.90
C GLU A 130 -6.85 14.85 3.50
N HIS A 131 -7.91 15.69 3.49
CA HIS A 131 -8.65 16.10 2.30
C HIS A 131 -7.76 16.70 1.19
N ASP A 132 -8.20 16.59 -0.06
CA ASP A 132 -7.54 17.15 -1.25
C ASP A 132 -6.11 16.66 -1.49
N CYS A 133 -5.73 15.49 -0.96
CA CYS A 133 -4.42 14.89 -1.18
C CYS A 133 -4.38 14.05 -2.47
N GLU A 134 -3.22 14.07 -3.13
CA GLU A 134 -2.92 13.24 -4.29
C GLU A 134 -1.69 12.36 -4.01
N LEU A 135 -1.85 11.05 -4.03
CA LEU A 135 -0.78 10.08 -3.89
C LEU A 135 -0.60 9.34 -5.21
N GLY A 136 0.61 9.40 -5.77
CA GLY A 136 0.98 8.63 -6.95
C GLY A 136 1.04 7.13 -6.67
N ASP A 137 1.25 6.34 -7.73
CA ASP A 137 1.31 4.89 -7.64
C ASP A 137 2.42 4.40 -6.70
N TYR A 138 2.27 3.22 -6.15
CA TYR A 138 3.27 2.56 -5.30
C TYR A 138 3.69 3.34 -4.04
N CYS A 139 2.97 4.39 -3.65
CA CYS A 139 3.25 5.09 -2.39
C CYS A 139 3.02 4.19 -1.17
N HIS A 140 3.76 4.46 -0.09
CA HIS A 140 3.56 3.80 1.18
C HIS A 140 3.47 4.84 2.30
N VAL A 141 2.29 5.07 2.82
CA VAL A 141 2.04 5.85 4.04
C VAL A 141 2.15 4.88 5.21
N SER A 142 3.27 4.89 5.91
CA SER A 142 3.61 3.92 6.97
C SER A 142 2.74 4.09 8.23
N PRO A 143 2.78 3.14 9.18
CA PRO A 143 1.91 3.17 10.36
C PRO A 143 1.94 4.51 11.11
N GLY A 144 0.76 5.05 11.41
CA GLY A 144 0.59 6.28 12.18
C GLY A 144 1.11 7.56 11.53
N ALA A 145 1.51 7.53 10.26
CA ALA A 145 1.91 8.75 9.55
C ALA A 145 0.70 9.63 9.22
N VAL A 146 0.90 10.94 9.20
CA VAL A 146 -0.15 11.95 8.93
C VAL A 146 0.24 12.77 7.71
N VAL A 147 -0.59 12.72 6.68
CA VAL A 147 -0.49 13.54 5.47
C VAL A 147 -1.59 14.60 5.56
N CYS A 148 -1.21 15.85 5.84
CA CYS A 148 -2.17 16.95 5.99
C CYS A 148 -2.77 17.39 4.66
N GLY A 149 -3.83 18.22 4.71
CA GLY A 149 -4.64 18.60 3.55
C GLY A 149 -3.87 19.21 2.40
N GLY A 150 -4.27 18.88 1.16
CA GLY A 150 -3.71 19.41 -0.07
C GLY A 150 -2.28 19.00 -0.38
N VAL A 151 -1.79 17.92 0.22
CA VAL A 151 -0.44 17.38 -0.03
C VAL A 151 -0.43 16.55 -1.31
N SER A 152 0.60 16.74 -2.13
CA SER A 152 0.87 15.88 -3.29
C SER A 152 2.11 15.03 -3.04
N VAL A 153 1.99 13.71 -3.25
CA VAL A 153 3.08 12.72 -3.06
C VAL A 153 3.34 12.02 -4.38
N GLY A 154 4.57 12.11 -4.88
CA GLY A 154 4.99 11.44 -6.12
C GLY A 154 5.07 9.93 -5.97
N GLU A 155 5.04 9.24 -7.11
CA GLU A 155 5.12 7.79 -7.26
C GLU A 155 6.22 7.17 -6.40
N GLY A 156 5.97 6.01 -5.83
CA GLY A 156 6.95 5.19 -5.12
C GLY A 156 7.50 5.78 -3.82
N THR A 157 7.00 6.95 -3.40
CA THR A 157 7.48 7.61 -2.19
C THR A 157 7.06 6.88 -0.94
N GLN A 158 7.99 6.78 0.01
CA GLN A 158 7.76 6.23 1.34
C GLN A 158 7.65 7.33 2.38
N ILE A 159 6.53 7.40 3.08
CA ILE A 159 6.33 8.24 4.26
C ILE A 159 6.50 7.35 5.49
N GLY A 160 7.58 7.54 6.25
CA GLY A 160 7.96 6.70 7.39
C GLY A 160 6.97 6.75 8.55
N ALA A 161 7.02 5.74 9.41
CA ALA A 161 6.09 5.60 10.53
C ALA A 161 6.07 6.85 11.42
N GLY A 162 4.87 7.34 11.75
CA GLY A 162 4.68 8.53 12.60
C GLY A 162 5.19 9.85 12.00
N ALA A 163 5.57 9.90 10.72
CA ALA A 163 5.95 11.15 10.07
C ALA A 163 4.73 12.06 9.86
N VAL A 164 4.94 13.38 9.88
CA VAL A 164 3.91 14.40 9.65
C VAL A 164 4.30 15.27 8.48
N ILE A 165 3.43 15.36 7.48
CA ILE A 165 3.61 16.22 6.31
C ILE A 165 2.68 17.42 6.48
N LEU A 166 3.22 18.64 6.55
CA LEU A 166 2.40 19.85 6.72
C LEU A 166 1.54 20.14 5.48
N PRO A 167 0.44 20.93 5.62
CA PRO A 167 -0.50 21.19 4.54
C PRO A 167 0.15 21.79 3.29
N GLY A 168 -0.34 21.40 2.10
CA GLY A 168 0.07 21.94 0.80
C GLY A 168 1.48 21.60 0.35
N ILE A 169 2.18 20.71 1.03
CA ILE A 169 3.54 20.26 0.67
C ILE A 169 3.51 19.37 -0.57
N LYS A 170 4.53 19.51 -1.42
CA LYS A 170 4.77 18.61 -2.54
C LYS A 170 6.01 17.75 -2.26
N ILE A 171 5.84 16.44 -2.34
CA ILE A 171 6.92 15.46 -2.22
C ILE A 171 7.09 14.79 -3.57
N GLY A 172 8.32 14.81 -4.10
CA GLY A 172 8.66 14.20 -5.38
C GLY A 172 8.60 12.67 -5.33
N SER A 173 8.76 12.05 -6.49
CA SER A 173 8.73 10.60 -6.66
C SER A 173 9.95 9.93 -6.00
N TRP A 174 9.76 8.71 -5.50
CA TRP A 174 10.80 7.86 -4.93
C TRP A 174 11.57 8.50 -3.76
N ALA A 175 10.99 9.52 -3.13
CA ALA A 175 11.52 10.10 -1.92
C ALA A 175 11.28 9.18 -0.72
N THR A 176 12.13 9.32 0.29
CA THR A 176 11.99 8.63 1.57
C THR A 176 11.91 9.66 2.69
N ILE A 177 10.77 9.71 3.35
CA ILE A 177 10.58 10.49 4.57
C ILE A 177 10.83 9.55 5.75
N GLY A 178 11.82 9.87 6.57
CA GLY A 178 12.18 9.05 7.74
C GLY A 178 11.08 9.00 8.79
N ALA A 179 11.10 7.95 9.61
CA ALA A 179 10.13 7.80 10.70
C ALA A 179 10.19 8.99 11.67
N GLY A 180 9.02 9.47 12.11
CA GLY A 180 8.90 10.62 13.02
C GLY A 180 9.35 11.97 12.47
N ALA A 181 9.64 12.06 11.18
CA ALA A 181 10.06 13.32 10.57
C ALA A 181 8.86 14.29 10.42
N VAL A 182 9.12 15.59 10.54
CA VAL A 182 8.12 16.65 10.28
C VAL A 182 8.55 17.41 9.03
N VAL A 183 7.82 17.20 7.94
CA VAL A 183 8.11 17.83 6.65
C VAL A 183 7.45 19.20 6.59
N THR A 184 8.26 20.25 6.53
CA THR A 184 7.82 21.65 6.56
C THR A 184 8.02 22.40 5.24
N LYS A 185 8.65 21.76 4.24
CA LYS A 185 8.93 22.30 2.91
C LYS A 185 8.84 21.20 1.87
N ASN A 186 8.69 21.59 0.60
CA ASN A 186 8.69 20.64 -0.51
C ASN A 186 9.98 19.80 -0.55
N VAL A 187 9.83 18.54 -0.95
CA VAL A 187 10.91 17.55 -1.00
C VAL A 187 11.11 17.12 -2.45
N PRO A 188 12.32 17.23 -3.01
CA PRO A 188 12.61 16.75 -4.35
C PRO A 188 12.49 15.24 -4.49
N SER A 189 12.37 14.77 -5.74
CA SER A 189 12.42 13.33 -6.05
C SER A 189 13.75 12.71 -5.60
N ASP A 190 13.72 11.41 -5.30
CA ASP A 190 14.88 10.59 -4.90
C ASP A 190 15.62 11.07 -3.63
N SER A 191 15.00 12.00 -2.88
CA SER A 191 15.57 12.56 -1.66
C SER A 191 15.28 11.71 -0.43
N VAL A 192 16.18 11.77 0.56
CA VAL A 192 15.97 11.23 1.89
C VAL A 192 15.89 12.39 2.90
N LEU A 193 14.75 12.52 3.58
CA LEU A 193 14.49 13.56 4.58
C LEU A 193 14.27 12.91 5.95
N ILE A 194 14.92 13.43 6.98
CA ILE A 194 14.77 12.95 8.36
C ILE A 194 14.67 14.12 9.36
N GLY A 195 14.16 13.83 10.54
CA GLY A 195 14.20 14.72 11.71
C GLY A 195 12.99 15.65 11.85
N ASN A 196 12.98 16.42 12.95
CA ASN A 196 12.00 17.45 13.28
C ASN A 196 12.72 18.74 13.73
N PRO A 197 12.67 19.84 12.95
CA PRO A 197 12.14 19.91 11.59
C PRO A 197 12.94 19.07 10.59
N GLY A 198 12.24 18.57 9.55
CA GLY A 198 12.84 17.69 8.55
C GLY A 198 13.96 18.35 7.73
N LYS A 199 15.05 17.61 7.53
CA LYS A 199 16.19 18.02 6.72
C LYS A 199 16.54 16.95 5.70
N ILE A 200 16.79 17.36 4.47
CA ILE A 200 17.28 16.48 3.41
C ILE A 200 18.72 16.11 3.70
N ILE A 201 19.03 14.83 3.68
CA ILE A 201 20.37 14.27 3.93
C ILE A 201 20.98 13.60 2.70
N ARG A 202 20.16 13.36 1.66
CA ARG A 202 20.56 12.81 0.37
C ARG A 202 19.57 13.24 -0.71
#